data_696e6105aecc4e27836f1a606bd17a04
#
_entry.id   696e6105aecc4e27836f1a606bd17a04
#
_cell.length_a   1.000
_cell.length_b   1.000
_cell.length_c   1.000
_cell.angle_alpha   90.00
_cell.angle_beta   90.00
_cell.angle_gamma   90.00
#
_symmetry.space_group_name_H-M   'P 1'
#
loop_
_entity.id
_entity.type
_entity.pdbx_description
1 polymer ?
#
loop_
_entity_poly.entity_id
_entity_poly.type
_entity_poly.pdbx_seq_one_letter_code
_entity_poly.pdbx_strand_id
1 'polypeptide(L)'
;MTSQTRALQFVHSYLKILEDLGASDDALAPFVDALRSVDETPGDNVTGELDHPLMPLLEGALAVAEGPQELIESVIDLAGEGGFQQVYEGEGINATQADYMVGKQIVGPKGRLFNQKLRSGIFFLAPNFEYPMHNHAGLEIYYVHSGVMHVQNGVDAEPRRVGPGEYSVTPSQVPHALYIGDAPVVILYTWTGDLESPIYWWIEEEDGSWTRIIAKDLAAAPQLNTK
;
A
#
# COMPACT_ATOMS: atom_id res chain seq x y z
N MET A 1 -25.47 -6.21 -2.43
CA MET A 1 -24.80 -4.89 -2.46
C MET A 1 -24.01 -4.82 -3.75
N THR A 2 -24.00 -3.69 -4.47
CA THR A 2 -23.17 -3.55 -5.68
C THR A 2 -21.69 -3.38 -5.28
N SER A 3 -20.78 -3.68 -6.19
CA SER A 3 -19.34 -3.50 -5.94
C SER A 3 -18.95 -2.04 -5.71
N GLN A 4 -19.62 -1.11 -6.40
CA GLN A 4 -19.47 0.33 -6.17
C GLN A 4 -19.91 0.72 -4.75
N THR A 5 -21.03 0.17 -4.27
CA THR A 5 -21.50 0.41 -2.89
C THR A 5 -20.49 -0.07 -1.86
N ARG A 6 -19.82 -1.22 -2.08
CA ARG A 6 -18.76 -1.71 -1.19
C ARG A 6 -17.53 -0.81 -1.20
N ALA A 7 -17.15 -0.30 -2.37
CA ALA A 7 -16.05 0.65 -2.46
C ALA A 7 -16.34 1.97 -1.70
N LEU A 8 -17.57 2.49 -1.79
CA LEU A 8 -17.97 3.65 -0.99
C LEU A 8 -18.00 3.36 0.51
N GLN A 9 -18.47 2.18 0.90
CA GLN A 9 -18.44 1.76 2.31
C GLN A 9 -17.01 1.70 2.86
N PHE A 10 -16.06 1.18 2.08
CA PHE A 10 -14.64 1.20 2.42
C PHE A 10 -14.14 2.64 2.61
N VAL A 11 -14.42 3.52 1.65
CA VAL A 11 -14.00 4.93 1.74
C VAL A 11 -14.56 5.58 3.01
N HIS A 12 -15.84 5.39 3.31
CA HIS A 12 -16.47 6.00 4.47
C HIS A 12 -15.91 5.45 5.80
N SER A 13 -15.74 4.12 5.91
CA SER A 13 -15.22 3.53 7.15
C SER A 13 -13.73 3.86 7.36
N TYR A 14 -12.94 3.92 6.28
CA TYR A 14 -11.54 4.30 6.37
C TYR A 14 -11.37 5.80 6.66
N LEU A 15 -12.15 6.66 6.00
CA LEU A 15 -12.18 8.10 6.29
C LEU A 15 -12.46 8.38 7.76
N LYS A 16 -13.47 7.74 8.33
CA LYS A 16 -13.83 7.90 9.75
C LYS A 16 -12.65 7.59 10.68
N ILE A 17 -11.89 6.53 10.39
CA ILE A 17 -10.70 6.20 11.18
C ILE A 17 -9.62 7.26 11.04
N LEU A 18 -9.35 7.75 9.81
CA LEU A 18 -8.35 8.79 9.63
C LEU A 18 -8.80 10.14 10.25
N GLU A 19 -10.09 10.43 10.31
CA GLU A 19 -10.62 11.59 11.03
C GLU A 19 -10.40 11.47 12.55
N ASP A 20 -10.70 10.30 13.12
CA ASP A 20 -10.51 10.04 14.55
C ASP A 20 -9.02 10.12 14.95
N LEU A 21 -8.12 9.54 14.15
CA LEU A 21 -6.67 9.62 14.35
C LEU A 21 -6.14 11.05 14.11
N GLY A 22 -6.66 11.72 13.08
CA GLY A 22 -6.29 13.08 12.69
C GLY A 22 -6.69 14.15 13.70
N ALA A 23 -7.57 13.85 14.64
CA ALA A 23 -7.89 14.74 15.74
C ALA A 23 -6.65 15.06 16.63
N SER A 24 -5.61 14.23 16.57
CA SER A 24 -4.36 14.38 17.32
C SER A 24 -3.11 14.45 16.44
N ASP A 25 -3.23 14.33 15.11
CA ASP A 25 -2.11 14.34 14.17
C ASP A 25 -2.46 15.07 12.86
N ASP A 26 -1.99 16.29 12.72
CA ASP A 26 -2.22 17.15 11.54
C ASP A 26 -1.62 16.54 10.24
N ALA A 27 -0.68 15.59 10.33
CA ALA A 27 -0.11 14.92 9.17
C ALA A 27 -1.15 14.10 8.39
N LEU A 28 -2.29 13.77 9.01
CA LEU A 28 -3.39 13.04 8.37
C LEU A 28 -4.34 13.93 7.57
N ALA A 29 -4.33 15.24 7.77
CA ALA A 29 -5.26 16.16 7.12
C ALA A 29 -5.30 16.03 5.57
N PRO A 30 -4.17 15.92 4.84
CA PRO A 30 -4.21 15.75 3.39
C PRO A 30 -4.93 14.50 2.91
N PHE A 31 -4.84 13.40 3.66
CA PHE A 31 -5.50 12.12 3.34
C PHE A 31 -6.99 12.17 3.64
N VAL A 32 -7.36 12.79 4.77
CA VAL A 32 -8.76 13.04 5.14
C VAL A 32 -9.44 13.89 4.08
N ASP A 33 -8.82 14.98 3.65
CA ASP A 33 -9.37 15.86 2.61
C ASP A 33 -9.47 15.16 1.26
N ALA A 34 -8.46 14.35 0.90
CA ALA A 34 -8.49 13.56 -0.32
C ALA A 34 -9.63 12.52 -0.32
N LEU A 35 -9.79 11.77 0.77
CA LEU A 35 -10.88 10.77 0.88
C LEU A 35 -12.26 11.43 0.92
N ARG A 36 -12.43 12.58 1.56
CA ARG A 36 -13.68 13.36 1.53
C ARG A 36 -14.06 13.82 0.12
N SER A 37 -13.08 14.00 -0.76
CA SER A 37 -13.31 14.42 -2.15
C SER A 37 -13.76 13.29 -3.07
N VAL A 38 -13.79 12.04 -2.60
CA VAL A 38 -14.19 10.88 -3.40
C VAL A 38 -15.70 10.94 -3.63
N ASP A 39 -16.09 10.92 -4.88
CA ASP A 39 -17.49 10.85 -5.32
C ASP A 39 -17.85 9.45 -5.85
N GLU A 40 -19.08 9.30 -6.31
CA GLU A 40 -19.59 8.04 -6.84
C GLU A 40 -19.23 7.80 -8.33
N THR A 41 -18.26 8.55 -8.89
CA THR A 41 -17.86 8.37 -10.28
C THR A 41 -17.35 6.94 -10.50
N PRO A 42 -18.03 6.14 -11.35
CA PRO A 42 -17.60 4.78 -11.59
C PRO A 42 -16.23 4.75 -12.28
N GLY A 43 -15.39 3.85 -11.83
CA GLY A 43 -14.11 3.55 -12.44
C GLY A 43 -14.06 2.13 -13.02
N ASP A 44 -12.86 1.61 -13.14
CA ASP A 44 -12.61 0.30 -13.69
C ASP A 44 -13.13 -0.81 -12.76
N ASN A 45 -13.75 -1.80 -13.40
CA ASN A 45 -14.28 -2.96 -12.70
C ASN A 45 -13.32 -4.15 -12.84
N VAL A 46 -12.13 -4.03 -12.29
CA VAL A 46 -11.19 -5.15 -12.26
C VAL A 46 -11.74 -6.20 -11.29
N THR A 47 -12.06 -7.36 -11.84
CA THR A 47 -12.57 -8.53 -11.10
C THR A 47 -11.85 -9.77 -11.57
N GLY A 48 -11.97 -10.85 -10.81
CA GLY A 48 -11.38 -12.13 -11.11
C GLY A 48 -10.31 -12.53 -10.11
N GLU A 49 -10.02 -13.81 -10.11
CA GLU A 49 -8.97 -14.36 -9.27
C GLU A 49 -7.60 -14.11 -9.91
N LEU A 50 -6.65 -13.74 -9.10
CA LEU A 50 -5.24 -13.66 -9.47
C LEU A 50 -4.58 -15.00 -9.12
N ASP A 51 -4.01 -15.67 -10.11
CA ASP A 51 -3.14 -16.84 -9.89
C ASP A 51 -1.77 -16.34 -9.38
N HIS A 52 -1.63 -16.29 -8.07
CA HIS A 52 -0.45 -15.71 -7.41
C HIS A 52 -0.19 -16.45 -6.09
N PRO A 53 1.08 -16.73 -5.74
CA PRO A 53 1.45 -17.50 -4.56
C PRO A 53 0.99 -16.90 -3.22
N LEU A 54 0.73 -15.62 -3.16
CA LEU A 54 0.22 -14.95 -1.95
C LEU A 54 -1.27 -15.17 -1.71
N MET A 55 -2.08 -15.34 -2.75
CA MET A 55 -3.54 -15.35 -2.60
C MET A 55 -4.07 -16.39 -1.62
N PRO A 56 -3.50 -17.61 -1.51
CA PRO A 56 -3.92 -18.58 -0.50
C PRO A 56 -3.73 -18.14 0.96
N LEU A 57 -2.87 -17.13 1.22
CA LEU A 57 -2.61 -16.62 2.56
C LEU A 57 -3.57 -15.48 2.96
N LEU A 58 -4.28 -14.89 2.00
CA LEU A 58 -5.07 -13.66 2.20
C LEU A 58 -6.20 -13.85 3.22
N GLU A 59 -6.95 -14.95 3.12
CA GLU A 59 -8.05 -15.23 4.05
C GLU A 59 -7.56 -15.29 5.51
N GLY A 60 -6.47 -16.02 5.75
CA GLY A 60 -5.84 -16.10 7.08
C GLY A 60 -5.33 -14.76 7.58
N ALA A 61 -4.76 -13.93 6.71
CA ALA A 61 -4.30 -12.60 7.06
C ALA A 61 -5.46 -11.65 7.42
N LEU A 62 -6.58 -11.73 6.71
CA LEU A 62 -7.77 -10.94 6.99
C LEU A 62 -8.49 -11.39 8.27
N ALA A 63 -8.44 -12.68 8.60
CA ALA A 63 -9.11 -13.24 9.79
C ALA A 63 -8.50 -12.74 11.12
N VAL A 64 -7.29 -12.20 11.10
CA VAL A 64 -6.61 -11.64 12.29
C VAL A 64 -6.57 -10.10 12.28
N ALA A 65 -7.42 -9.46 11.46
CA ALA A 65 -7.54 -8.02 11.42
C ALA A 65 -8.08 -7.45 12.74
N GLU A 66 -7.55 -6.31 13.14
CA GLU A 66 -7.97 -5.61 14.35
C GLU A 66 -8.47 -4.20 14.00
N GLY A 67 -9.48 -3.72 14.72
CA GLY A 67 -10.01 -2.38 14.55
C GLY A 67 -11.54 -2.32 14.47
N PRO A 68 -12.10 -1.22 13.96
CA PRO A 68 -13.54 -1.06 13.82
C PRO A 68 -14.14 -2.09 12.86
N GLN A 69 -15.21 -2.75 13.33
CA GLN A 69 -15.87 -3.84 12.60
C GLN A 69 -16.31 -3.44 11.19
N GLU A 70 -16.82 -2.22 11.01
CA GLU A 70 -17.26 -1.71 9.70
C GLU A 70 -16.11 -1.67 8.68
N LEU A 71 -14.88 -1.32 9.10
CA LEU A 71 -13.72 -1.35 8.22
C LEU A 71 -13.32 -2.79 7.90
N ILE A 72 -13.25 -3.66 8.92
CA ILE A 72 -12.91 -5.07 8.73
C ILE A 72 -13.84 -5.73 7.72
N GLU A 73 -15.15 -5.58 7.88
CA GLU A 73 -16.14 -6.12 6.95
C GLU A 73 -16.00 -5.56 5.52
N SER A 74 -15.78 -4.24 5.40
CA SER A 74 -15.62 -3.63 4.08
C SER A 74 -14.36 -4.09 3.34
N VAL A 75 -13.26 -4.33 4.06
CA VAL A 75 -12.01 -4.86 3.49
C VAL A 75 -12.18 -6.32 3.08
N ILE A 76 -12.81 -7.16 3.92
CA ILE A 76 -13.11 -8.56 3.61
C ILE A 76 -14.01 -8.66 2.37
N ASP A 77 -15.09 -7.87 2.32
CA ASP A 77 -16.03 -7.85 1.19
C ASP A 77 -15.33 -7.49 -0.13
N LEU A 78 -14.47 -6.45 -0.09
CA LEU A 78 -13.73 -6.03 -1.28
C LEU A 78 -12.65 -7.05 -1.68
N ALA A 79 -11.96 -7.63 -0.72
CA ALA A 79 -10.97 -8.68 -0.98
C ALA A 79 -11.62 -9.91 -1.63
N GLY A 80 -12.80 -10.32 -1.16
CA GLY A 80 -13.58 -11.44 -1.70
C GLY A 80 -14.10 -11.23 -3.12
N GLU A 81 -14.14 -9.98 -3.64
CA GLU A 81 -14.47 -9.71 -5.05
C GLU A 81 -13.32 -10.05 -6.02
N GLY A 82 -12.12 -10.41 -5.53
CA GLY A 82 -10.93 -10.53 -6.34
C GLY A 82 -10.41 -9.18 -6.84
N GLY A 83 -9.82 -9.17 -8.04
CA GLY A 83 -9.32 -7.93 -8.67
C GLY A 83 -8.01 -7.42 -8.08
N PHE A 84 -7.28 -8.26 -7.35
CA PHE A 84 -5.88 -8.00 -7.02
C PHE A 84 -5.01 -8.08 -8.27
N GLN A 85 -3.96 -7.31 -8.29
CA GLN A 85 -2.97 -7.28 -9.37
C GLN A 85 -1.57 -7.30 -8.77
N GLN A 86 -0.61 -7.83 -9.53
CA GLN A 86 0.80 -7.62 -9.20
C GLN A 86 1.10 -6.12 -9.21
N VAL A 87 1.82 -5.65 -8.21
CA VAL A 87 2.18 -4.23 -8.12
C VAL A 87 3.30 -3.91 -9.10
N TYR A 88 4.18 -4.86 -9.33
CA TYR A 88 5.30 -4.77 -10.26
C TYR A 88 5.19 -5.83 -11.33
N GLU A 89 5.12 -5.40 -12.59
CA GLU A 89 5.06 -6.24 -13.79
C GLU A 89 6.04 -5.71 -14.84
N GLY A 90 6.66 -6.61 -15.61
CA GLY A 90 7.44 -6.25 -16.80
C GLY A 90 8.86 -6.81 -16.82
N GLU A 91 9.56 -6.55 -17.93
CA GLU A 91 10.97 -6.94 -18.08
C GLU A 91 11.83 -6.24 -17.03
N GLY A 92 12.74 -6.99 -16.41
CA GLY A 92 13.67 -6.48 -15.39
C GLY A 92 13.10 -6.42 -13.97
N ILE A 93 11.82 -6.76 -13.76
CA ILE A 93 11.30 -6.96 -12.40
C ILE A 93 11.87 -8.26 -11.86
N ASN A 94 12.50 -8.16 -10.69
CA ASN A 94 12.91 -9.33 -9.96
C ASN A 94 11.66 -10.17 -9.61
N ALA A 95 11.64 -11.44 -10.03
CA ALA A 95 10.54 -12.36 -9.74
C ALA A 95 10.16 -12.37 -8.25
N THR A 96 11.15 -12.21 -7.37
CA THR A 96 10.96 -12.11 -5.92
C THR A 96 10.05 -10.94 -5.54
N GLN A 97 10.23 -9.74 -6.13
CA GLN A 97 9.35 -8.59 -5.82
C GLN A 97 7.94 -8.81 -6.37
N ALA A 98 7.82 -9.38 -7.56
CA ALA A 98 6.54 -9.70 -8.17
C ALA A 98 5.76 -10.72 -7.31
N ASP A 99 6.44 -11.72 -6.74
CA ASP A 99 5.84 -12.79 -5.95
C ASP A 99 5.52 -12.39 -4.50
N TYR A 100 6.00 -11.25 -4.01
CA TYR A 100 5.88 -10.87 -2.60
C TYR A 100 4.90 -9.73 -2.34
N MET A 101 4.30 -9.14 -3.38
CA MET A 101 3.39 -8.01 -3.23
C MET A 101 2.28 -8.00 -4.27
N VAL A 102 1.05 -7.95 -3.80
CA VAL A 102 -0.13 -7.71 -4.64
C VAL A 102 -0.92 -6.52 -4.11
N GLY A 103 -1.61 -5.83 -4.99
CA GLY A 103 -2.42 -4.66 -4.66
C GLY A 103 -3.79 -4.68 -5.31
N LYS A 104 -4.75 -4.05 -4.66
CA LYS A 104 -6.08 -3.77 -5.21
C LYS A 104 -6.35 -2.28 -5.06
N GLN A 105 -6.41 -1.56 -6.17
CA GLN A 105 -6.81 -0.16 -6.15
C GLN A 105 -8.33 -0.06 -6.07
N ILE A 106 -8.84 0.59 -5.03
CA ILE A 106 -10.28 0.79 -4.79
C ILE A 106 -10.69 2.17 -5.33
N VAL A 107 -9.90 3.19 -5.03
CA VAL A 107 -10.06 4.56 -5.53
C VAL A 107 -8.84 4.92 -6.37
N GLY A 108 -9.06 5.53 -7.51
CA GLY A 108 -7.98 6.00 -8.37
C GLY A 108 -8.23 5.80 -9.85
N PRO A 109 -7.25 6.07 -10.73
CA PRO A 109 -7.41 5.92 -12.18
C PRO A 109 -7.77 4.49 -12.63
N LYS A 110 -7.34 3.47 -11.87
CA LYS A 110 -7.66 2.06 -12.09
C LYS A 110 -8.57 1.49 -11.00
N GLY A 111 -9.12 2.35 -10.14
CA GLY A 111 -9.98 1.95 -9.02
C GLY A 111 -11.42 1.74 -9.44
N ARG A 112 -12.20 1.11 -8.55
CA ARG A 112 -13.64 0.95 -8.66
C ARG A 112 -14.38 2.30 -8.65
N LEU A 113 -13.84 3.25 -7.89
CA LEU A 113 -14.20 4.65 -7.88
C LEU A 113 -13.10 5.43 -8.61
N PHE A 114 -13.47 6.12 -9.68
CA PHE A 114 -12.51 6.87 -10.46
C PHE A 114 -12.08 8.14 -9.73
N ASN A 115 -10.78 8.35 -9.59
CA ASN A 115 -10.21 9.58 -9.07
C ASN A 115 -8.80 9.78 -9.64
N GLN A 116 -8.50 10.99 -10.15
CA GLN A 116 -7.18 11.29 -10.71
C GLN A 116 -6.18 11.82 -9.67
N LYS A 117 -6.65 12.30 -8.52
CA LYS A 117 -5.84 12.99 -7.50
C LYS A 117 -5.57 12.13 -6.27
N LEU A 118 -6.14 10.93 -6.24
CA LEU A 118 -6.06 10.01 -5.13
C LEU A 118 -5.86 8.60 -5.66
N ARG A 119 -4.99 7.84 -5.01
CA ARG A 119 -4.91 6.38 -5.13
C ARG A 119 -5.06 5.79 -3.75
N SER A 120 -6.05 4.95 -3.54
CA SER A 120 -6.27 4.27 -2.27
C SER A 120 -6.76 2.85 -2.50
N GLY A 121 -6.36 1.94 -1.62
CA GLY A 121 -6.71 0.54 -1.74
C GLY A 121 -6.01 -0.34 -0.73
N ILE A 122 -5.84 -1.59 -1.11
CA ILE A 122 -5.27 -2.64 -0.27
C ILE A 122 -3.95 -3.11 -0.88
N PHE A 123 -2.88 -3.15 -0.08
CA PHE A 123 -1.67 -3.92 -0.36
C PHE A 123 -1.65 -5.17 0.52
N PHE A 124 -1.25 -6.28 -0.08
CA PHE A 124 -1.02 -7.53 0.62
C PHE A 124 0.42 -7.97 0.39
N LEU A 125 1.19 -8.06 1.47
CA LEU A 125 2.63 -8.30 1.46
C LEU A 125 2.94 -9.67 2.07
N ALA A 126 3.87 -10.37 1.45
CA ALA A 126 4.35 -11.68 1.88
C ALA A 126 5.06 -11.62 3.24
N PRO A 127 5.07 -12.74 3.99
CA PRO A 127 6.01 -12.91 5.09
C PRO A 127 7.47 -12.90 4.59
N ASN A 128 8.38 -12.44 5.46
CA ASN A 128 9.81 -12.36 5.21
C ASN A 128 10.16 -11.53 3.94
N PHE A 129 9.38 -10.49 3.68
CA PHE A 129 9.58 -9.59 2.55
C PHE A 129 10.20 -8.28 2.99
N GLU A 130 11.21 -7.86 2.25
CA GLU A 130 11.77 -6.52 2.31
C GLU A 130 11.34 -5.76 1.06
N TYR A 131 10.51 -4.72 1.24
CA TYR A 131 10.19 -3.78 0.18
C TYR A 131 11.29 -2.74 0.12
N PRO A 132 12.13 -2.75 -0.94
CA PRO A 132 13.38 -2.01 -0.95
C PRO A 132 13.20 -0.50 -0.76
N MET A 133 14.27 0.15 -0.32
CA MET A 133 14.31 1.60 -0.20
C MET A 133 13.96 2.28 -1.52
N HIS A 134 12.91 3.10 -1.51
CA HIS A 134 12.39 3.79 -2.68
C HIS A 134 11.80 5.14 -2.28
N ASN A 135 11.56 6.01 -3.25
CA ASN A 135 10.79 7.22 -3.03
C ASN A 135 9.94 7.61 -4.23
N HIS A 136 8.96 8.44 -3.98
CA HIS A 136 8.05 9.04 -4.96
C HIS A 136 7.58 10.43 -4.50
N ALA A 137 7.00 11.21 -5.42
CA ALA A 137 6.52 12.55 -5.11
C ALA A 137 5.16 12.56 -4.39
N GLY A 138 4.37 11.50 -4.52
CA GLY A 138 3.12 11.36 -3.77
C GLY A 138 3.36 11.34 -2.25
N LEU A 139 2.52 12.06 -1.51
CA LEU A 139 2.39 11.89 -0.07
C LEU A 139 1.65 10.59 0.19
N GLU A 140 2.15 9.73 1.08
CA GLU A 140 1.62 8.40 1.31
C GLU A 140 1.35 8.11 2.78
N ILE A 141 0.27 7.37 3.03
CA ILE A 141 -0.01 6.73 4.32
C ILE A 141 -0.14 5.22 4.11
N TYR A 142 0.45 4.48 5.03
CA TYR A 142 0.20 3.05 5.27
C TYR A 142 -0.51 2.89 6.60
N TYR A 143 -1.75 2.41 6.57
CA TYR A 143 -2.50 2.00 7.76
C TYR A 143 -2.49 0.47 7.82
N VAL A 144 -1.96 -0.10 8.89
CA VAL A 144 -1.90 -1.56 9.06
C VAL A 144 -3.26 -2.09 9.47
N HIS A 145 -3.87 -2.90 8.60
CA HIS A 145 -5.14 -3.56 8.84
C HIS A 145 -4.96 -4.88 9.58
N SER A 146 -3.93 -5.66 9.22
CA SER A 146 -3.54 -6.88 9.92
C SER A 146 -2.05 -7.18 9.77
N GLY A 147 -1.48 -7.92 10.70
CA GLY A 147 -0.05 -8.22 10.73
C GLY A 147 0.79 -7.09 11.30
N VAL A 148 2.11 -7.16 11.14
CA VAL A 148 3.06 -6.17 11.65
C VAL A 148 4.12 -5.91 10.59
N MET A 149 4.40 -4.64 10.33
CA MET A 149 5.52 -4.20 9.51
C MET A 149 6.47 -3.30 10.31
N HIS A 150 7.68 -3.14 9.81
CA HIS A 150 8.58 -2.07 10.23
C HIS A 150 8.76 -1.12 9.05
N VAL A 151 8.67 0.17 9.28
CA VAL A 151 8.83 1.22 8.27
C VAL A 151 10.07 2.03 8.59
N GLN A 152 10.96 2.16 7.61
CA GLN A 152 12.11 3.04 7.65
C GLN A 152 11.82 4.26 6.78
N ASN A 153 11.70 5.45 7.34
CA ASN A 153 11.51 6.72 6.63
C ASN A 153 12.82 7.52 6.68
N GLY A 154 13.60 7.44 5.62
CA GLY A 154 14.95 8.00 5.49
C GLY A 154 16.02 6.91 5.45
N VAL A 155 17.07 7.13 4.65
CA VAL A 155 18.16 6.14 4.46
C VAL A 155 18.94 5.87 5.75
N ASP A 156 19.04 6.86 6.64
CA ASP A 156 19.77 6.76 7.91
C ASP A 156 18.82 6.54 9.12
N ALA A 157 17.51 6.37 8.88
CA ALA A 157 16.55 6.19 9.97
C ALA A 157 16.48 4.74 10.43
N GLU A 158 16.23 4.54 11.74
CA GLU A 158 15.93 3.20 12.24
C GLU A 158 14.51 2.77 11.87
N PRO A 159 14.30 1.50 11.47
CA PRO A 159 12.97 0.99 11.19
C PRO A 159 12.05 1.04 12.41
N ARG A 160 10.86 1.62 12.26
CA ARG A 160 9.84 1.72 13.30
C ARG A 160 8.76 0.65 13.11
N ARG A 161 8.43 -0.07 14.18
CA ARG A 161 7.30 -1.01 14.17
C ARG A 161 5.97 -0.27 13.95
N VAL A 162 5.11 -0.85 13.11
CA VAL A 162 3.72 -0.43 12.87
C VAL A 162 2.84 -1.69 12.88
N GLY A 163 1.90 -1.76 13.82
CA GLY A 163 0.99 -2.89 14.01
C GLY A 163 -0.45 -2.55 13.62
N PRO A 164 -1.41 -3.47 13.83
CA PRO A 164 -2.81 -3.27 13.49
C PRO A 164 -3.38 -2.02 14.17
N GLY A 165 -4.12 -1.20 13.41
CA GLY A 165 -4.67 0.07 13.89
C GLY A 165 -3.67 1.23 13.92
N GLU A 166 -2.38 0.96 13.72
CA GLU A 166 -1.34 1.98 13.63
C GLU A 166 -1.07 2.36 12.17
N TYR A 167 -0.38 3.49 11.96
CA TYR A 167 -0.06 4.00 10.63
C TYR A 167 1.34 4.59 10.53
N SER A 168 1.79 4.75 9.31
CA SER A 168 2.99 5.51 8.95
C SER A 168 2.68 6.47 7.82
N VAL A 169 3.02 7.75 8.00
CA VAL A 169 2.99 8.74 6.92
C VAL A 169 4.39 8.86 6.34
N THR A 170 4.49 8.75 5.03
CA THR A 170 5.71 9.02 4.26
C THR A 170 5.55 10.35 3.54
N PRO A 171 6.28 11.41 3.93
CA PRO A 171 6.25 12.68 3.23
C PRO A 171 6.75 12.56 1.78
N SER A 172 6.31 13.50 0.92
CA SER A 172 6.77 13.57 -0.47
C SER A 172 8.30 13.52 -0.56
N GLN A 173 8.81 12.69 -1.48
CA GLN A 173 10.23 12.50 -1.78
C GLN A 173 11.09 11.89 -0.67
N VAL A 174 10.54 11.53 0.48
CA VAL A 174 11.31 10.85 1.54
C VAL A 174 11.56 9.40 1.13
N PRO A 175 12.83 8.94 1.09
CA PRO A 175 13.13 7.53 0.88
C PRO A 175 12.55 6.67 2.00
N HIS A 176 11.95 5.53 1.65
CA HIS A 176 11.37 4.64 2.64
C HIS A 176 11.46 3.18 2.21
N ALA A 177 11.47 2.29 3.20
CA ALA A 177 11.48 0.83 3.04
C ALA A 177 10.51 0.18 4.03
N LEU A 178 10.02 -1.02 3.69
CA LEU A 178 9.19 -1.83 4.57
C LEU A 178 9.85 -3.18 4.82
N TYR A 179 9.81 -3.63 6.05
CA TYR A 179 10.32 -4.94 6.47
C TYR A 179 9.18 -5.73 7.10
N ILE A 180 8.87 -6.87 6.50
CA ILE A 180 7.80 -7.77 6.93
C ILE A 180 8.42 -8.98 7.61
N GLY A 181 7.94 -9.31 8.81
CA GLY A 181 8.40 -10.47 9.57
C GLY A 181 7.85 -11.79 9.04
N ASP A 182 7.71 -12.77 9.91
CA ASP A 182 7.32 -14.15 9.60
C ASP A 182 5.82 -14.33 9.27
N ALA A 183 5.01 -13.30 9.44
CA ALA A 183 3.58 -13.28 9.09
C ALA A 183 3.28 -12.26 7.98
N PRO A 184 2.32 -12.53 7.09
CA PRO A 184 1.91 -11.59 6.05
C PRO A 184 1.23 -10.35 6.63
N VAL A 185 1.22 -9.27 5.86
CA VAL A 185 0.64 -7.98 6.27
C VAL A 185 -0.38 -7.49 5.26
N VAL A 186 -1.54 -7.05 5.73
CA VAL A 186 -2.52 -6.30 4.95
C VAL A 186 -2.45 -4.83 5.34
N ILE A 187 -2.22 -3.97 4.36
CA ILE A 187 -2.09 -2.53 4.51
C ILE A 187 -3.18 -1.83 3.70
N LEU A 188 -3.81 -0.82 4.29
CA LEU A 188 -4.60 0.15 3.53
C LEU A 188 -3.68 1.31 3.19
N TYR A 189 -3.47 1.54 1.90
CA TYR A 189 -2.63 2.64 1.45
C TYR A 189 -3.47 3.79 0.89
N THR A 190 -2.96 4.98 1.01
CA THR A 190 -3.50 6.17 0.32
C THR A 190 -2.37 7.07 -0.13
N TRP A 191 -2.39 7.40 -1.42
CA TRP A 191 -1.49 8.35 -2.06
C TRP A 191 -2.26 9.57 -2.52
N THR A 192 -1.71 10.76 -2.26
CA THR A 192 -2.24 12.04 -2.73
C THR A 192 -1.10 12.99 -3.13
N GLY A 193 -1.40 14.10 -3.78
CA GLY A 193 -0.41 15.03 -4.29
C GLY A 193 0.05 14.70 -5.70
N ASP A 194 1.35 14.69 -5.97
CA ASP A 194 1.90 14.35 -7.29
C ASP A 194 1.98 12.83 -7.46
N LEU A 195 1.04 12.30 -8.22
CA LEU A 195 0.90 10.86 -8.49
C LEU A 195 1.49 10.42 -9.84
N GLU A 196 2.01 11.36 -10.63
CA GLU A 196 2.50 11.10 -11.98
C GLU A 196 4.03 11.08 -12.08
N SER A 197 4.72 11.65 -11.08
CA SER A 197 6.17 11.59 -11.00
C SER A 197 6.68 10.17 -10.85
N PRO A 198 7.86 9.85 -11.41
CA PRO A 198 8.42 8.50 -11.34
C PRO A 198 8.74 8.09 -9.90
N ILE A 199 8.71 6.78 -9.68
CA ILE A 199 9.24 6.14 -8.47
C ILE A 199 10.73 5.88 -8.70
N TYR A 200 11.53 6.03 -7.65
CA TYR A 200 12.95 5.77 -7.67
C TYR A 200 13.32 4.72 -6.64
N TRP A 201 14.17 3.75 -7.03
CA TRP A 201 14.86 2.87 -6.11
C TRP A 201 16.11 3.56 -5.58
N TRP A 202 16.42 3.33 -4.32
CA TRP A 202 17.66 3.75 -3.68
C TRP A 202 18.54 2.53 -3.44
N ILE A 203 19.79 2.61 -3.89
CA ILE A 203 20.78 1.55 -3.83
C ILE A 203 21.92 2.03 -2.97
N GLU A 204 22.24 1.25 -1.93
CA GLU A 204 23.42 1.49 -1.12
C GLU A 204 24.66 0.97 -1.86
N GLU A 205 25.65 1.83 -2.06
CA GLU A 205 26.92 1.50 -2.71
C GLU A 205 27.92 0.91 -1.69
N GLU A 206 28.99 0.28 -2.17
CA GLU A 206 30.01 -0.34 -1.30
C GLU A 206 30.69 0.65 -0.35
N ASP A 207 30.72 1.92 -0.67
CA ASP A 207 31.29 2.98 0.17
C ASP A 207 30.29 3.59 1.18
N GLY A 208 29.07 3.05 1.25
CA GLY A 208 28.00 3.52 2.12
C GLY A 208 27.23 4.75 1.60
N SER A 209 27.58 5.23 0.39
CA SER A 209 26.78 6.25 -0.27
C SER A 209 25.51 5.67 -0.89
N TRP A 210 24.51 6.53 -1.18
CA TRP A 210 23.26 6.11 -1.79
C TRP A 210 23.09 6.75 -3.18
N THR A 211 22.77 5.92 -4.17
CA THR A 211 22.35 6.36 -5.50
C THR A 211 20.91 6.02 -5.76
N ARG A 212 20.23 6.78 -6.65
CA ARG A 212 18.86 6.48 -7.02
C ARG A 212 18.72 6.24 -8.51
N ILE A 213 17.89 5.29 -8.86
CA ILE A 213 17.55 4.95 -10.24
C ILE A 213 16.03 4.99 -10.43
N ILE A 214 15.58 5.29 -11.66
CA ILE A 214 14.14 5.25 -11.96
C ILE A 214 13.64 3.80 -11.88
N ALA A 215 12.49 3.58 -11.24
CA ALA A 215 11.94 2.23 -11.04
C ALA A 215 11.64 1.46 -12.35
N LYS A 216 11.63 2.13 -13.50
CA LYS A 216 11.52 1.48 -14.83
C LYS A 216 12.80 0.76 -15.26
N ASP A 217 13.93 1.12 -14.68
CA ASP A 217 15.24 0.51 -14.99
C ASP A 217 15.53 -0.67 -14.05
N LEU A 218 14.53 -1.52 -13.86
CA LEU A 218 14.47 -2.58 -12.84
C LEU A 218 15.52 -3.68 -13.00
N ALA A 219 16.26 -3.72 -14.10
CA ALA A 219 17.45 -4.58 -14.24
C ALA A 219 18.53 -4.29 -13.18
N ALA A 220 18.51 -3.09 -12.59
CA ALA A 220 19.42 -2.64 -11.54
C ALA A 220 18.78 -2.62 -10.14
N ALA A 221 17.54 -3.11 -9.98
CA ALA A 221 16.94 -3.21 -8.64
C ALA A 221 17.82 -4.06 -7.71
N PRO A 222 18.01 -3.64 -6.46
CA PRO A 222 18.82 -4.40 -5.50
C PRO A 222 18.33 -5.83 -5.45
N GLN A 223 19.24 -6.80 -5.60
CA GLN A 223 18.90 -8.18 -5.35
C GLN A 223 18.63 -8.31 -3.85
N LEU A 224 17.37 -8.59 -3.51
CA LEU A 224 17.00 -8.87 -2.12
C LEU A 224 17.86 -10.05 -1.64
N ASN A 225 18.69 -9.78 -0.64
CA ASN A 225 19.39 -10.83 0.06
C ASN A 225 18.35 -11.59 0.89
N THR A 226 17.78 -12.65 0.33
CA THR A 226 17.05 -13.65 1.10
C THR A 226 18.06 -14.31 2.05
N LYS A 227 18.07 -13.85 3.31
CA LYS A 227 18.74 -14.59 4.39
C LYS A 227 17.85 -15.68 4.92
#